data_804b63aba14e2d927b885d19eeb85045
#
_entry.id   804b63aba14e2d927b885d19eeb85045
#
_cell.length_a   1.000
_cell.length_b   1.000
_cell.length_c   1.000
_cell.angle_alpha   90.00
_cell.angle_beta   90.00
_cell.angle_gamma   90.00
#
_symmetry.space_group_name_H-M   'P 1'
#
loop_
_entity.id
_entity.type
_entity.pdbx_description
1 polymer ?
#
loop_
_entity_poly.entity_id
_entity_poly.type
_entity_poly.pdbx_seq_one_letter_code
_entity_poly.pdbx_strand_id
1 'polypeptide(L)'
;MSAEKPKHDYHLVDPSPWPIYVSFATLVLAFGAVYYFHSKALWLLLIGFALVVYGAFMWWRDVIEEAEHQGHHTPVVQIGHRYGMVLFIASEVMFFVAWFWAYFNASLFPTEAVGSTWPPPDIVTFDPWDIPLINTLILLLSGTTVTWAHHAMLENDRKALVNGLILTVFLGFIFTCFQAYEYHHAAFTIDGNIYGSTFYMATGFHGFHVIIGTIFLAVCLFRSMKGHSNSEHHFGFEAAAWYWHFVDVVWLFLFAAIYIWGS
;
A
#
# COMPACT_ATOMS: atom_id res chain seq x y z
N MET A 1 -3.48 11.79 -42.63
CA MET A 1 -2.01 11.92 -42.51
C MET A 1 -1.57 10.83 -41.56
N SER A 2 -0.91 9.78 -42.03
CA SER A 2 -0.33 8.75 -41.15
C SER A 2 0.84 9.38 -40.42
N ALA A 3 0.73 9.50 -39.10
CA ALA A 3 1.84 9.95 -38.28
C ALA A 3 3.03 9.02 -38.52
N GLU A 4 4.17 9.60 -38.91
CA GLU A 4 5.41 8.86 -39.10
C GLU A 4 5.77 8.18 -37.78
N LYS A 5 5.99 6.85 -37.75
CA LYS A 5 6.39 6.15 -36.53
C LYS A 5 7.66 6.80 -35.97
N PRO A 6 7.68 7.14 -34.68
CA PRO A 6 8.87 7.74 -34.06
C PRO A 6 10.08 6.80 -34.22
N LYS A 7 11.27 7.37 -34.47
CA LYS A 7 12.53 6.63 -34.70
C LYS A 7 13.12 6.01 -33.42
N HIS A 8 12.36 5.88 -32.35
CA HIS A 8 12.76 5.35 -31.05
C HIS A 8 11.61 4.59 -30.40
N ASP A 9 11.92 3.71 -29.45
CA ASP A 9 10.97 2.88 -28.73
C ASP A 9 10.43 3.52 -27.43
N TYR A 10 10.75 4.81 -27.17
CA TYR A 10 10.23 5.52 -26.02
C TYR A 10 8.80 5.97 -26.26
N HIS A 11 7.98 5.95 -25.21
CA HIS A 11 6.65 6.51 -25.23
C HIS A 11 6.71 8.02 -24.96
N LEU A 12 6.32 8.82 -25.95
CA LEU A 12 6.08 10.25 -25.79
C LEU A 12 4.59 10.40 -25.43
N VAL A 13 4.34 10.68 -24.15
CA VAL A 13 2.97 10.76 -23.61
C VAL A 13 2.21 11.96 -24.22
N ASP A 14 1.02 11.72 -24.74
CA ASP A 14 0.14 12.77 -25.23
C ASP A 14 -0.31 13.70 -24.06
N PRO A 15 -0.62 14.99 -24.35
CA PRO A 15 -1.12 15.90 -23.32
C PRO A 15 -2.36 15.34 -22.62
N SER A 16 -2.27 15.19 -21.30
CA SER A 16 -3.33 14.64 -20.44
C SER A 16 -3.77 15.65 -19.40
N PRO A 17 -5.07 15.76 -19.08
CA PRO A 17 -5.57 16.66 -18.04
C PRO A 17 -5.34 16.11 -16.61
N TRP A 18 -5.06 14.82 -16.46
CA TRP A 18 -5.06 14.15 -15.17
C TRP A 18 -3.99 14.66 -14.19
N PRO A 19 -2.74 14.96 -14.59
CA PRO A 19 -1.74 15.48 -13.66
C PRO A 19 -2.17 16.78 -12.98
N ILE A 20 -2.70 17.74 -13.74
CA ILE A 20 -3.18 19.02 -13.18
C ILE A 20 -4.45 18.81 -12.34
N TYR A 21 -5.38 17.96 -12.82
CA TYR A 21 -6.59 17.64 -12.07
C TYR A 21 -6.28 17.02 -10.71
N VAL A 22 -5.42 15.98 -10.66
CA VAL A 22 -5.05 15.30 -9.41
C VAL A 22 -4.29 16.24 -8.48
N SER A 23 -3.47 17.15 -9.01
CA SER A 23 -2.78 18.17 -8.19
C SER A 23 -3.78 19.06 -7.44
N PHE A 24 -4.81 19.58 -8.14
CA PHE A 24 -5.87 20.37 -7.50
C PHE A 24 -6.73 19.53 -6.55
N ALA A 25 -7.07 18.30 -6.92
CA ALA A 25 -7.81 17.38 -6.05
C ALA A 25 -7.06 17.11 -4.72
N THR A 26 -5.75 16.88 -4.81
CA THR A 26 -4.89 16.67 -3.63
C THR A 26 -4.79 17.94 -2.79
N LEU A 27 -4.75 19.12 -3.41
CA LEU A 27 -4.79 20.40 -2.68
C LEU A 27 -6.10 20.52 -1.88
N VAL A 28 -7.26 20.22 -2.50
CA VAL A 28 -8.55 20.22 -1.81
C VAL A 28 -8.57 19.20 -0.65
N LEU A 29 -8.00 18.01 -0.86
CA LEU A 29 -7.86 16.99 0.18
C LEU A 29 -7.01 17.48 1.36
N ALA A 30 -5.87 18.10 1.09
CA ALA A 30 -4.97 18.64 2.12
C ALA A 30 -5.64 19.75 2.92
N PHE A 31 -6.30 20.71 2.26
CA PHE A 31 -7.11 21.73 2.95
C PHE A 31 -8.25 21.12 3.74
N GLY A 32 -8.91 20.10 3.21
CA GLY A 32 -9.95 19.36 3.89
C GLY A 32 -9.45 18.68 5.17
N ALA A 33 -8.25 18.12 5.15
CA ALA A 33 -7.62 17.54 6.33
C ALA A 33 -7.31 18.60 7.39
N VAL A 34 -6.70 19.70 7.02
CA VAL A 34 -6.43 20.84 7.94
C VAL A 34 -7.73 21.38 8.52
N TYR A 35 -8.73 21.58 7.68
CA TYR A 35 -10.05 22.07 8.12
C TYR A 35 -10.71 21.10 9.12
N TYR A 36 -10.62 19.79 8.87
CA TYR A 36 -11.13 18.76 9.77
C TYR A 36 -10.45 18.80 11.14
N PHE A 37 -9.14 18.96 11.21
CA PHE A 37 -8.43 19.05 12.50
C PHE A 37 -8.89 20.24 13.35
N HIS A 38 -9.26 21.35 12.71
CA HIS A 38 -9.72 22.57 13.42
C HIS A 38 -11.22 22.56 13.74
N SER A 39 -12.06 22.13 12.79
CA SER A 39 -13.51 22.26 12.88
C SER A 39 -14.25 20.94 13.17
N LYS A 40 -13.56 19.79 13.08
CA LYS A 40 -14.12 18.43 13.13
C LYS A 40 -15.17 18.16 12.02
N ALA A 41 -15.27 19.02 11.00
CA ALA A 41 -16.21 18.88 9.89
C ALA A 41 -15.60 18.08 8.75
N LEU A 42 -16.16 16.91 8.43
CA LEU A 42 -15.63 15.94 7.45
C LEU A 42 -15.91 16.26 5.99
N TRP A 43 -16.86 17.15 5.69
CA TRP A 43 -17.40 17.30 4.34
C TRP A 43 -16.34 17.66 3.29
N LEU A 44 -15.42 18.60 3.60
CA LEU A 44 -14.38 19.04 2.67
C LEU A 44 -13.32 17.95 2.46
N LEU A 45 -12.96 17.22 3.51
CA LEU A 45 -12.06 16.07 3.44
C LEU A 45 -12.63 14.98 2.54
N LEU A 46 -13.91 14.64 2.70
CA LEU A 46 -14.58 13.63 1.88
C LEU A 46 -14.69 14.04 0.41
N ILE A 47 -14.97 15.33 0.14
CA ILE A 47 -14.98 15.85 -1.25
C ILE A 47 -13.57 15.73 -1.85
N GLY A 48 -12.52 16.18 -1.15
CA GLY A 48 -11.14 16.08 -1.62
C GLY A 48 -10.73 14.63 -1.89
N PHE A 49 -11.09 13.71 -0.99
CA PHE A 49 -10.84 12.29 -1.16
C PHE A 49 -11.55 11.71 -2.40
N ALA A 50 -12.83 12.02 -2.59
CA ALA A 50 -13.59 11.56 -3.76
C ALA A 50 -13.00 12.10 -5.07
N LEU A 51 -12.55 13.36 -5.11
CA LEU A 51 -11.90 13.95 -6.28
C LEU A 51 -10.56 13.26 -6.60
N VAL A 52 -9.73 12.95 -5.60
CA VAL A 52 -8.47 12.23 -5.79
C VAL A 52 -8.72 10.83 -6.30
N VAL A 53 -9.66 10.08 -5.71
CA VAL A 53 -10.01 8.72 -6.14
C VAL A 53 -10.53 8.73 -7.59
N TYR A 54 -11.40 9.68 -7.94
CA TYR A 54 -11.89 9.82 -9.32
C TYR A 54 -10.75 10.11 -10.30
N GLY A 55 -9.87 11.06 -9.98
CA GLY A 55 -8.74 11.42 -10.85
C GLY A 55 -7.76 10.26 -11.02
N ALA A 56 -7.44 9.54 -9.93
CA ALA A 56 -6.61 8.35 -9.96
C ALA A 56 -7.23 7.26 -10.83
N PHE A 57 -8.53 6.97 -10.66
CA PHE A 57 -9.24 5.97 -11.47
C PHE A 57 -9.20 6.30 -12.97
N MET A 58 -9.47 7.55 -13.33
CA MET A 58 -9.48 7.98 -14.73
C MET A 58 -8.07 7.95 -15.34
N TRP A 59 -7.07 8.39 -14.59
CA TRP A 59 -5.67 8.35 -15.05
C TRP A 59 -5.19 6.91 -15.27
N TRP A 60 -5.43 6.01 -14.31
CA TRP A 60 -5.08 4.60 -14.46
C TRP A 60 -5.82 3.91 -15.62
N ARG A 61 -7.06 4.31 -15.89
CA ARG A 61 -7.80 3.82 -17.05
C ARG A 61 -7.08 4.19 -18.37
N ASP A 62 -6.60 5.44 -18.47
CA ASP A 62 -5.89 5.88 -19.67
C ASP A 62 -4.54 5.13 -19.81
N VAL A 63 -3.80 4.90 -18.72
CA VAL A 63 -2.57 4.09 -18.72
C VAL A 63 -2.83 2.66 -19.19
N ILE A 64 -3.96 2.06 -18.80
CA ILE A 64 -4.36 0.72 -19.26
C ILE A 64 -4.67 0.73 -20.76
N GLU A 65 -5.37 1.75 -21.24
CA GLU A 65 -5.68 1.94 -22.67
C GLU A 65 -4.40 2.07 -23.51
N GLU A 66 -3.43 2.84 -23.05
CA GLU A 66 -2.10 2.99 -23.67
C GLU A 66 -1.36 1.65 -23.76
N ALA A 67 -1.48 0.82 -22.71
CA ALA A 67 -0.82 -0.50 -22.64
C ALA A 67 -1.48 -1.53 -23.54
N GLU A 68 -2.81 -1.66 -23.51
CA GLU A 68 -3.54 -2.79 -24.10
C GLU A 68 -3.98 -2.53 -25.54
N HIS A 69 -4.36 -1.29 -25.88
CA HIS A 69 -4.94 -0.97 -27.18
C HIS A 69 -4.02 -0.15 -28.09
N GLN A 70 -3.20 0.72 -27.51
CA GLN A 70 -2.34 1.61 -28.28
C GLN A 70 -0.93 1.02 -28.51
N GLY A 71 -0.54 -0.01 -27.74
CA GLY A 71 0.74 -0.68 -27.88
C GLY A 71 1.96 0.19 -27.54
N HIS A 72 1.76 1.23 -26.71
CA HIS A 72 2.82 2.17 -26.32
C HIS A 72 3.80 1.58 -25.29
N HIS A 73 3.44 0.49 -24.63
CA HIS A 73 4.30 -0.18 -23.64
C HIS A 73 5.29 -1.14 -24.30
N THR A 74 6.23 -0.57 -25.07
CA THR A 74 7.34 -1.29 -25.66
C THR A 74 8.24 -1.96 -24.62
N PRO A 75 9.12 -2.92 -24.97
CA PRO A 75 10.06 -3.51 -24.00
C PRO A 75 10.92 -2.47 -23.27
N VAL A 76 11.33 -1.39 -23.94
CA VAL A 76 12.09 -0.29 -23.33
C VAL A 76 11.25 0.46 -22.29
N VAL A 77 9.99 0.74 -22.59
CA VAL A 77 9.05 1.37 -21.66
C VAL A 77 8.76 0.46 -20.47
N GLN A 78 8.60 -0.84 -20.67
CA GLN A 78 8.41 -1.80 -19.57
C GLN A 78 9.61 -1.84 -18.62
N ILE A 79 10.85 -1.75 -19.13
CA ILE A 79 12.05 -1.63 -18.29
C ILE A 79 11.98 -0.33 -17.47
N GLY A 80 11.61 0.80 -18.09
CA GLY A 80 11.41 2.07 -17.42
C GLY A 80 10.39 1.98 -16.27
N HIS A 81 9.26 1.30 -16.52
CA HIS A 81 8.25 1.08 -15.47
C HIS A 81 8.76 0.21 -14.30
N ARG A 82 9.57 -0.83 -14.58
CA ARG A 82 10.19 -1.65 -13.52
C ARG A 82 11.14 -0.82 -12.67
N TYR A 83 12.00 0.00 -13.26
CA TYR A 83 12.84 0.93 -12.49
C TYR A 83 12.02 1.94 -11.70
N GLY A 84 10.96 2.49 -12.29
CA GLY A 84 10.02 3.37 -11.61
C GLY A 84 9.40 2.71 -10.37
N MET A 85 8.97 1.44 -10.49
CA MET A 85 8.40 0.70 -9.36
C MET A 85 9.42 0.42 -8.26
N VAL A 86 10.67 0.06 -8.61
CA VAL A 86 11.74 -0.13 -7.64
C VAL A 86 12.04 1.16 -6.88
N LEU A 87 12.11 2.30 -7.58
CA LEU A 87 12.33 3.60 -6.94
C LEU A 87 11.15 4.03 -6.07
N PHE A 88 9.92 3.72 -6.50
CA PHE A 88 8.74 3.95 -5.69
C PHE A 88 8.78 3.13 -4.40
N ILE A 89 9.06 1.82 -4.47
CA ILE A 89 9.21 0.98 -3.27
C ILE A 89 10.34 1.50 -2.37
N ALA A 90 11.46 1.94 -2.95
CA ALA A 90 12.55 2.53 -2.17
C ALA A 90 12.10 3.80 -1.42
N SER A 91 11.27 4.63 -2.02
CA SER A 91 10.71 5.81 -1.35
C SER A 91 9.78 5.42 -0.19
N GLU A 92 8.97 4.38 -0.37
CA GLU A 92 8.09 3.86 0.68
C GLU A 92 8.87 3.20 1.84
N VAL A 93 9.97 2.51 1.53
CA VAL A 93 10.92 2.04 2.57
C VAL A 93 11.44 3.23 3.39
N MET A 94 11.86 4.32 2.75
CA MET A 94 12.32 5.52 3.46
C MET A 94 11.22 6.20 4.28
N PHE A 95 9.99 6.17 3.81
CA PHE A 95 8.84 6.62 4.56
C PHE A 95 8.67 5.81 5.87
N PHE A 96 8.76 4.48 5.82
CA PHE A 96 8.71 3.65 7.02
C PHE A 96 9.94 3.80 7.91
N VAL A 97 11.13 4.01 7.36
CA VAL A 97 12.34 4.33 8.14
C VAL A 97 12.10 5.56 9.04
N ALA A 98 11.38 6.59 8.55
CA ALA A 98 11.06 7.75 9.37
C ALA A 98 10.14 7.40 10.57
N TRP A 99 9.15 6.53 10.38
CA TRP A 99 8.27 6.09 11.47
C TRP A 99 8.97 5.17 12.46
N PHE A 100 9.83 4.26 12.00
CA PHE A 100 10.68 3.44 12.86
C PHE A 100 11.67 4.32 13.64
N TRP A 101 12.23 5.33 13.01
CA TRP A 101 13.08 6.30 13.72
C TRP A 101 12.31 7.01 14.83
N ALA A 102 11.12 7.52 14.57
CA ALA A 102 10.28 8.15 15.60
C ALA A 102 9.99 7.20 16.76
N TYR A 103 9.64 5.94 16.45
CA TYR A 103 9.42 4.90 17.44
C TYR A 103 10.68 4.58 18.25
N PHE A 104 11.80 4.30 17.60
CA PHE A 104 13.05 3.98 18.29
C PHE A 104 13.62 5.16 19.06
N ASN A 105 13.46 6.38 18.59
CA ASN A 105 13.85 7.57 19.34
C ASN A 105 13.07 7.67 20.65
N ALA A 106 11.75 7.43 20.63
CA ALA A 106 10.92 7.46 21.83
C ALA A 106 11.23 6.30 22.78
N SER A 107 11.48 5.11 22.25
CA SER A 107 11.65 3.90 23.06
C SER A 107 13.06 3.73 23.64
N LEU A 108 14.09 4.17 22.93
CA LEU A 108 15.50 4.11 23.43
C LEU A 108 15.86 5.28 24.34
N PHE A 109 15.17 6.41 24.20
CA PHE A 109 15.39 7.63 24.96
C PHE A 109 14.09 8.13 25.60
N PRO A 110 13.45 7.33 26.48
CA PRO A 110 12.18 7.70 27.09
C PRO A 110 12.38 8.94 28.00
N THR A 111 11.50 9.93 27.82
CA THR A 111 11.54 11.18 28.58
C THR A 111 10.95 11.02 29.98
N GLU A 112 11.24 11.97 30.89
CA GLU A 112 10.63 12.02 32.23
C GLU A 112 9.08 12.08 32.16
N ALA A 113 8.54 12.71 31.12
CA ALA A 113 7.08 12.81 30.91
C ALA A 113 6.38 11.44 30.75
N VAL A 114 7.10 10.39 30.38
CA VAL A 114 6.60 9.01 30.26
C VAL A 114 7.21 8.08 31.33
N GLY A 115 7.73 8.63 32.39
CA GLY A 115 8.30 7.88 33.51
C GLY A 115 9.70 7.33 33.26
N SER A 116 10.42 7.84 32.24
CA SER A 116 11.79 7.38 31.85
C SER A 116 11.92 5.88 31.60
N THR A 117 10.81 5.22 31.25
CA THR A 117 10.73 3.78 30.95
C THR A 117 9.95 3.54 29.67
N TRP A 118 10.21 2.41 29.01
CA TRP A 118 9.49 1.96 27.83
C TRP A 118 9.11 0.48 27.94
N PRO A 119 7.85 0.10 27.64
CA PRO A 119 6.69 0.98 27.45
C PRO A 119 6.37 1.81 28.72
N PRO A 120 5.64 2.95 28.60
CA PRO A 120 5.23 3.74 29.75
C PRO A 120 4.42 2.90 30.76
N PRO A 121 4.57 3.13 32.09
CA PRO A 121 3.99 2.25 33.13
C PRO A 121 2.47 2.08 33.07
N ASP A 122 1.76 3.09 32.53
CA ASP A 122 0.30 3.12 32.44
C ASP A 122 -0.25 2.52 31.15
N ILE A 123 0.63 1.97 30.29
CA ILE A 123 0.25 1.37 29.01
C ILE A 123 0.14 -0.14 29.14
N VAL A 124 -1.04 -0.67 28.83
CA VAL A 124 -1.25 -2.11 28.63
C VAL A 124 -1.01 -2.41 27.16
N THR A 125 0.13 -3.02 26.87
CA THR A 125 0.52 -3.42 25.52
C THR A 125 -0.26 -4.64 25.03
N PHE A 126 -0.26 -4.87 23.72
CA PHE A 126 -0.82 -6.11 23.16
C PHE A 126 0.11 -7.30 23.42
N ASP A 127 -0.48 -8.48 23.64
CA ASP A 127 0.28 -9.73 23.64
C ASP A 127 0.72 -10.07 22.20
N PRO A 128 2.03 -10.09 21.90
CA PRO A 128 2.52 -10.42 20.56
C PRO A 128 2.05 -11.78 20.05
N TRP A 129 1.82 -12.72 20.94
CA TRP A 129 1.53 -14.13 20.63
C TRP A 129 0.05 -14.43 20.39
N ASP A 130 -0.83 -13.45 20.51
CA ASP A 130 -2.25 -13.53 20.22
C ASP A 130 -2.55 -13.01 18.78
N ILE A 131 -3.39 -12.02 18.62
CA ILE A 131 -3.83 -11.47 17.31
C ILE A 131 -2.65 -11.02 16.42
N PRO A 132 -1.58 -10.36 16.94
CA PRO A 132 -0.47 -9.95 16.09
C PRO A 132 0.26 -11.13 15.43
N LEU A 133 0.42 -12.25 16.12
CA LEU A 133 0.99 -13.47 15.53
C LEU A 133 0.08 -14.05 14.45
N ILE A 134 -1.22 -14.12 14.70
CA ILE A 134 -2.20 -14.60 13.70
C ILE A 134 -2.14 -13.73 12.45
N ASN A 135 -2.12 -12.41 12.61
CA ASN A 135 -1.98 -11.46 11.50
C ASN A 135 -0.68 -11.67 10.73
N THR A 136 0.42 -11.92 11.42
CA THR A 136 1.71 -12.24 10.79
C THR A 136 1.62 -13.50 9.93
N LEU A 137 1.02 -14.57 10.44
CA LEU A 137 0.84 -15.81 9.69
C LEU A 137 -0.07 -15.63 8.47
N ILE A 138 -1.16 -14.88 8.60
CA ILE A 138 -2.08 -14.57 7.49
C ILE A 138 -1.34 -13.79 6.39
N LEU A 139 -0.58 -12.78 6.73
CA LEU A 139 0.11 -11.95 5.76
C LEU A 139 1.22 -12.73 5.04
N LEU A 140 2.06 -13.47 5.78
CA LEU A 140 3.08 -14.35 5.20
C LEU A 140 2.47 -15.43 4.28
N LEU A 141 1.34 -16.03 4.69
CA LEU A 141 0.63 -16.97 3.83
C LEU A 141 0.14 -16.28 2.54
N SER A 142 -0.34 -15.05 2.63
CA SER A 142 -0.74 -14.28 1.45
C SER A 142 0.44 -13.99 0.52
N GLY A 143 1.63 -13.75 1.06
CA GLY A 143 2.89 -13.63 0.30
C GLY A 143 3.22 -14.91 -0.50
N THR A 144 2.97 -16.09 0.08
CA THR A 144 3.15 -17.35 -0.67
C THR A 144 2.12 -17.53 -1.77
N THR A 145 0.86 -17.15 -1.54
CA THR A 145 -0.22 -17.27 -2.55
C THR A 145 -0.05 -16.29 -3.70
N VAL A 146 0.44 -15.06 -3.49
CA VAL A 146 0.77 -14.13 -4.58
C VAL A 146 1.96 -14.62 -5.40
N THR A 147 2.96 -15.23 -4.76
CA THR A 147 4.10 -15.83 -5.46
C THR A 147 3.64 -17.02 -6.33
N TRP A 148 2.77 -17.88 -5.81
CA TRP A 148 2.15 -18.94 -6.60
C TRP A 148 1.36 -18.38 -7.79
N ALA A 149 0.55 -17.35 -7.58
CA ALA A 149 -0.18 -16.69 -8.67
C ALA A 149 0.77 -16.12 -9.74
N HIS A 150 1.91 -15.54 -9.33
CA HIS A 150 2.89 -14.99 -10.25
C HIS A 150 3.56 -16.11 -11.09
N HIS A 151 3.90 -17.23 -10.47
CA HIS A 151 4.43 -18.41 -11.19
C HIS A 151 3.43 -18.94 -12.22
N ALA A 152 2.17 -19.10 -11.82
CA ALA A 152 1.09 -19.52 -12.70
C ALA A 152 0.88 -18.56 -13.89
N MET A 153 1.09 -17.25 -13.71
CA MET A 153 1.09 -16.27 -14.79
C MET A 153 2.17 -16.57 -15.83
N LEU A 154 3.40 -16.85 -15.38
CA LEU A 154 4.53 -17.14 -16.28
C LEU A 154 4.31 -18.45 -17.06
N GLU A 155 3.64 -19.43 -16.45
CA GLU A 155 3.28 -20.71 -17.08
C GLU A 155 1.99 -20.65 -17.92
N ASN A 156 1.33 -19.48 -17.99
CA ASN A 156 0.03 -19.27 -18.63
C ASN A 156 -1.09 -20.17 -18.07
N ASP A 157 -0.96 -20.63 -16.80
CA ASP A 157 -2.05 -21.30 -16.07
C ASP A 157 -3.00 -20.27 -15.45
N ARG A 158 -3.97 -19.84 -16.25
CA ARG A 158 -4.97 -18.86 -15.84
C ARG A 158 -5.79 -19.31 -14.63
N LYS A 159 -6.07 -20.60 -14.48
CA LYS A 159 -6.89 -21.12 -13.38
C LYS A 159 -6.12 -20.99 -12.06
N ALA A 160 -4.87 -21.42 -12.03
CA ALA A 160 -4.01 -21.30 -10.85
C ALA A 160 -3.75 -19.82 -10.50
N LEU A 161 -3.51 -18.95 -11.51
CA LEU A 161 -3.37 -17.51 -11.33
C LEU A 161 -4.59 -16.88 -10.63
N VAL A 162 -5.78 -17.12 -11.15
CA VAL A 162 -7.03 -16.56 -10.58
C VAL A 162 -7.26 -17.08 -9.16
N ASN A 163 -7.05 -18.38 -8.91
CA ASN A 163 -7.22 -18.97 -7.58
C ASN A 163 -6.20 -18.39 -6.57
N GLY A 164 -4.93 -18.26 -6.97
CA GLY A 164 -3.90 -17.65 -6.14
C GLY A 164 -4.21 -16.20 -5.77
N LEU A 165 -4.67 -15.40 -6.76
CA LEU A 165 -5.08 -14.01 -6.52
C LEU A 165 -6.33 -13.90 -5.63
N ILE A 166 -7.33 -14.78 -5.79
CA ILE A 166 -8.50 -14.82 -4.89
C ILE A 166 -8.06 -15.07 -3.46
N LEU A 167 -7.19 -16.06 -3.23
CA LEU A 167 -6.67 -16.37 -1.90
C LEU A 167 -5.89 -15.19 -1.32
N THR A 168 -5.02 -14.57 -2.10
CA THR A 168 -4.22 -13.43 -1.63
C THR A 168 -5.09 -12.24 -1.23
N VAL A 169 -6.06 -11.86 -2.07
CA VAL A 169 -7.00 -10.76 -1.79
C VAL A 169 -7.85 -11.07 -0.55
N PHE A 170 -8.32 -12.31 -0.42
CA PHE A 170 -9.08 -12.74 0.74
C PHE A 170 -8.26 -12.67 2.04
N LEU A 171 -7.01 -13.15 2.03
CA LEU A 171 -6.11 -13.09 3.19
C LEU A 171 -5.76 -11.63 3.55
N GLY A 172 -5.52 -10.75 2.58
CA GLY A 172 -5.30 -9.32 2.82
C GLY A 172 -6.52 -8.64 3.45
N PHE A 173 -7.72 -9.02 3.02
CA PHE A 173 -8.96 -8.54 3.63
C PHE A 173 -9.11 -9.04 5.09
N ILE A 174 -8.83 -10.31 5.36
CA ILE A 174 -8.88 -10.88 6.71
C ILE A 174 -7.87 -10.20 7.64
N PHE A 175 -6.62 -9.98 7.17
CA PHE A 175 -5.62 -9.20 7.91
C PHE A 175 -6.17 -7.83 8.33
N THR A 176 -6.79 -7.09 7.39
CA THR A 176 -7.36 -5.77 7.66
C THR A 176 -8.49 -5.85 8.71
N CYS A 177 -9.31 -6.89 8.67
CA CYS A 177 -10.36 -7.10 9.68
C CYS A 177 -9.78 -7.36 11.07
N PHE A 178 -8.75 -8.20 11.20
CA PHE A 178 -8.09 -8.45 12.48
C PHE A 178 -7.36 -7.20 13.01
N GLN A 179 -6.73 -6.42 12.14
CA GLN A 179 -6.08 -5.16 12.52
C GLN A 179 -7.11 -4.14 13.03
N ALA A 180 -8.26 -4.04 12.38
CA ALA A 180 -9.36 -3.19 12.85
C ALA A 180 -9.94 -3.67 14.19
N TYR A 181 -10.06 -4.97 14.37
CA TYR A 181 -10.49 -5.57 15.63
C TYR A 181 -9.49 -5.27 16.75
N GLU A 182 -8.19 -5.42 16.52
CA GLU A 182 -7.12 -5.09 17.47
C GLU A 182 -7.21 -3.61 17.89
N TYR A 183 -7.34 -2.68 16.95
CA TYR A 183 -7.47 -1.25 17.25
C TYR A 183 -8.72 -0.93 18.06
N HIS A 184 -9.83 -1.64 17.84
CA HIS A 184 -11.06 -1.44 18.61
C HIS A 184 -10.91 -1.87 20.08
N HIS A 185 -10.04 -2.84 20.38
CA HIS A 185 -9.81 -3.38 21.71
C HIS A 185 -8.54 -2.82 22.39
N ALA A 186 -7.87 -1.86 21.74
CA ALA A 186 -6.68 -1.23 22.31
C ALA A 186 -7.02 -0.47 23.59
N ALA A 187 -6.21 -0.64 24.63
CA ALA A 187 -6.35 0.06 25.89
C ALA A 187 -5.76 1.48 25.88
N PHE A 188 -5.17 1.90 24.76
CA PHE A 188 -4.53 3.20 24.57
C PHE A 188 -5.00 3.87 23.27
N THR A 189 -4.88 5.20 23.20
CA THR A 189 -5.32 6.02 22.06
C THR A 189 -4.14 6.72 21.38
N ILE A 190 -4.34 7.19 20.14
CA ILE A 190 -3.29 7.87 19.35
C ILE A 190 -2.81 9.18 20.00
N ASP A 191 -3.69 9.88 20.71
CA ASP A 191 -3.46 11.19 21.34
C ASP A 191 -3.12 11.09 22.83
N GLY A 192 -3.11 9.88 23.41
CA GLY A 192 -2.90 9.68 24.84
C GLY A 192 -1.47 9.92 25.29
N ASN A 193 -0.50 9.43 24.51
CA ASN A 193 0.93 9.52 24.81
C ASN A 193 1.80 9.17 23.59
N ILE A 194 3.13 9.30 23.76
CA ILE A 194 4.08 9.02 22.65
C ILE A 194 4.07 7.56 22.22
N TYR A 195 3.76 6.59 23.10
CA TYR A 195 3.63 5.18 22.74
C TYR A 195 2.46 5.00 21.75
N GLY A 196 1.26 5.46 22.11
CA GLY A 196 0.08 5.40 21.25
C GLY A 196 0.31 6.12 19.92
N SER A 197 0.87 7.34 19.94
CA SER A 197 1.14 8.11 18.73
C SER A 197 2.07 7.35 17.79
N THR A 198 3.21 6.85 18.26
CA THR A 198 4.18 6.12 17.41
C THR A 198 3.67 4.76 16.97
N PHE A 199 2.95 4.04 17.83
CA PHE A 199 2.29 2.78 17.52
C PHE A 199 1.28 2.95 16.36
N TYR A 200 0.29 3.84 16.52
CA TYR A 200 -0.75 4.02 15.53
C TYR A 200 -0.25 4.65 14.22
N MET A 201 0.77 5.51 14.28
CA MET A 201 1.35 6.05 13.05
C MET A 201 2.08 4.97 12.25
N ALA A 202 2.93 4.17 12.88
CA ALA A 202 3.66 3.12 12.19
C ALA A 202 2.74 1.98 11.70
N THR A 203 1.91 1.41 12.59
CA THR A 203 1.01 0.30 12.23
C THR A 203 -0.17 0.75 11.38
N GLY A 204 -0.67 1.98 11.56
CA GLY A 204 -1.78 2.54 10.79
C GLY A 204 -1.39 2.86 9.36
N PHE A 205 -0.21 3.44 9.11
CA PHE A 205 0.29 3.60 7.75
C PHE A 205 0.56 2.26 7.09
N HIS A 206 1.06 1.27 7.83
CA HIS A 206 1.17 -0.09 7.30
C HIS A 206 -0.20 -0.65 6.90
N GLY A 207 -1.21 -0.54 7.77
CA GLY A 207 -2.57 -0.97 7.46
C GLY A 207 -3.15 -0.26 6.23
N PHE A 208 -2.86 1.03 6.04
CA PHE A 208 -3.22 1.75 4.83
C PHE A 208 -2.55 1.14 3.58
N HIS A 209 -1.26 0.78 3.66
CA HIS A 209 -0.55 0.12 2.56
C HIS A 209 -1.11 -1.28 2.27
N VAL A 210 -1.53 -2.04 3.30
CA VAL A 210 -2.22 -3.33 3.12
C VAL A 210 -3.53 -3.14 2.34
N ILE A 211 -4.33 -2.13 2.68
CA ILE A 211 -5.59 -1.84 1.99
C ILE A 211 -5.33 -1.47 0.52
N ILE A 212 -4.37 -0.58 0.25
CA ILE A 212 -4.00 -0.18 -1.13
C ILE A 212 -3.47 -1.39 -1.91
N GLY A 213 -2.59 -2.21 -1.31
CA GLY A 213 -2.07 -3.42 -1.93
C GLY A 213 -3.17 -4.45 -2.24
N THR A 214 -4.12 -4.64 -1.31
CA THR A 214 -5.28 -5.52 -1.52
C THR A 214 -6.16 -5.02 -2.67
N ILE A 215 -6.41 -3.71 -2.79
CA ILE A 215 -7.15 -3.11 -3.91
C ILE A 215 -6.36 -3.31 -5.21
N PHE A 216 -5.05 -3.10 -5.21
CA PHE A 216 -4.20 -3.29 -6.38
C PHE A 216 -4.27 -4.74 -6.88
N LEU A 217 -4.13 -5.72 -5.97
CA LEU A 217 -4.26 -7.14 -6.29
C LEU A 217 -5.69 -7.51 -6.76
N ALA A 218 -6.72 -6.89 -6.19
CA ALA A 218 -8.10 -7.09 -6.64
C ALA A 218 -8.31 -6.59 -8.09
N VAL A 219 -7.73 -5.44 -8.46
CA VAL A 219 -7.74 -4.95 -9.85
C VAL A 219 -7.02 -5.93 -10.76
N CYS A 220 -5.85 -6.47 -10.37
CA CYS A 220 -5.14 -7.49 -11.12
C CYS A 220 -5.97 -8.78 -11.27
N LEU A 221 -6.68 -9.19 -10.22
CA LEU A 221 -7.61 -10.32 -10.25
C LEU A 221 -8.72 -10.12 -11.30
N PHE A 222 -9.40 -8.96 -11.28
CA PHE A 222 -10.45 -8.65 -12.27
C PHE A 222 -9.92 -8.64 -13.70
N ARG A 223 -8.74 -8.09 -13.93
CA ARG A 223 -8.09 -8.10 -15.26
C ARG A 223 -7.73 -9.52 -15.70
N SER A 224 -7.18 -10.34 -14.80
CA SER A 224 -6.88 -11.74 -15.07
C SER A 224 -8.13 -12.56 -15.37
N MET A 225 -9.23 -12.33 -14.66
CA MET A 225 -10.52 -12.96 -14.93
C MET A 225 -11.10 -12.58 -16.30
N LYS A 226 -10.80 -11.38 -16.81
CA LYS A 226 -11.19 -10.93 -18.17
C LYS A 226 -10.22 -11.38 -19.26
N GLY A 227 -9.06 -11.95 -18.91
CA GLY A 227 -8.06 -12.43 -19.87
C GLY A 227 -7.13 -11.35 -20.41
N HIS A 228 -7.05 -10.19 -19.75
CA HIS A 228 -6.18 -9.08 -20.15
C HIS A 228 -4.71 -9.26 -19.73
N SER A 229 -4.40 -10.31 -18.95
CA SER A 229 -3.06 -10.60 -18.47
C SER A 229 -2.49 -11.84 -19.17
N ASN A 230 -1.26 -11.75 -19.66
CA ASN A 230 -0.54 -12.86 -20.27
C ASN A 230 0.95 -12.82 -19.88
N SER A 231 1.72 -13.86 -20.21
CA SER A 231 3.13 -13.97 -19.84
C SER A 231 4.03 -12.88 -20.42
N GLU A 232 3.62 -12.20 -21.50
CA GLU A 232 4.42 -11.15 -22.18
C GLU A 232 4.06 -9.75 -21.66
N HIS A 233 2.80 -9.53 -21.26
CA HIS A 233 2.26 -8.24 -20.80
C HIS A 233 1.62 -8.38 -19.42
N HIS A 234 2.44 -8.46 -18.36
CA HIS A 234 1.99 -8.65 -16.97
C HIS A 234 2.62 -7.68 -15.96
N PHE A 235 3.29 -6.61 -16.41
CA PHE A 235 3.98 -5.67 -15.54
C PHE A 235 3.09 -5.16 -14.40
N GLY A 236 1.82 -4.86 -14.65
CA GLY A 236 0.90 -4.40 -13.60
C GLY A 236 0.75 -5.39 -12.44
N PHE A 237 0.71 -6.70 -12.73
CA PHE A 237 0.68 -7.73 -11.71
C PHE A 237 2.06 -7.93 -11.04
N GLU A 238 3.14 -7.88 -11.81
CA GLU A 238 4.51 -7.91 -11.29
C GLU A 238 4.73 -6.80 -10.26
N ALA A 239 4.32 -5.57 -10.58
CA ALA A 239 4.39 -4.42 -9.69
C ALA A 239 3.52 -4.61 -8.42
N ALA A 240 2.32 -5.17 -8.55
CA ALA A 240 1.45 -5.47 -7.43
C ALA A 240 2.06 -6.52 -6.49
N ALA A 241 2.69 -7.56 -7.05
CA ALA A 241 3.38 -8.60 -6.27
C ALA A 241 4.58 -8.02 -5.51
N TRP A 242 5.40 -7.18 -6.15
CA TRP A 242 6.52 -6.50 -5.48
C TRP A 242 6.05 -5.60 -4.35
N TYR A 243 4.97 -4.83 -4.59
CA TYR A 243 4.39 -3.98 -3.55
C TYR A 243 3.85 -4.80 -2.38
N TRP A 244 3.21 -5.95 -2.65
CA TRP A 244 2.69 -6.83 -1.61
C TRP A 244 3.81 -7.42 -0.75
N HIS A 245 4.90 -7.88 -1.36
CA HIS A 245 6.06 -8.37 -0.61
C HIS A 245 6.77 -7.27 0.19
N PHE A 246 6.81 -6.03 -0.33
CA PHE A 246 7.27 -4.90 0.46
C PHE A 246 6.41 -4.71 1.72
N VAL A 247 5.10 -4.76 1.61
CA VAL A 247 4.17 -4.68 2.74
C VAL A 247 4.41 -5.82 3.74
N ASP A 248 4.60 -7.06 3.28
CA ASP A 248 4.96 -8.21 4.13
C ASP A 248 6.24 -7.96 4.95
N VAL A 249 7.29 -7.46 4.30
CA VAL A 249 8.58 -7.19 4.95
C VAL A 249 8.44 -6.09 6.00
N VAL A 250 7.74 -5.02 5.70
CA VAL A 250 7.48 -3.94 6.68
C VAL A 250 6.73 -4.46 7.89
N TRP A 251 5.74 -5.35 7.68
CA TRP A 251 5.01 -5.96 8.79
C TRP A 251 5.92 -6.77 9.71
N LEU A 252 6.83 -7.56 9.16
CA LEU A 252 7.79 -8.34 9.99
C LEU A 252 8.64 -7.43 10.87
N PHE A 253 9.08 -6.27 10.34
CA PHE A 253 9.79 -5.27 11.15
C PHE A 253 8.89 -4.65 12.22
N LEU A 254 7.64 -4.34 11.91
CA LEU A 254 6.66 -3.85 12.89
C LEU A 254 6.39 -4.87 13.98
N PHE A 255 6.17 -6.11 13.60
CA PHE A 255 5.92 -7.20 14.55
C PHE A 255 7.10 -7.39 15.51
N ALA A 256 8.32 -7.44 14.97
CA ALA A 256 9.52 -7.60 15.79
C ALA A 256 9.79 -6.37 16.68
N ALA A 257 9.70 -5.15 16.13
CA ALA A 257 10.11 -3.95 16.84
C ALA A 257 9.03 -3.40 17.79
N ILE A 258 7.76 -3.43 17.37
CA ILE A 258 6.68 -2.81 18.13
C ILE A 258 5.97 -3.80 19.02
N TYR A 259 5.67 -5.01 18.51
CA TYR A 259 4.92 -6.00 19.30
C TYR A 259 5.80 -6.88 20.16
N ILE A 260 6.95 -7.39 19.66
CA ILE A 260 7.81 -8.27 20.47
C ILE A 260 8.74 -7.47 21.39
N TRP A 261 9.47 -6.50 20.81
CA TRP A 261 10.46 -5.75 21.59
C TRP A 261 9.85 -4.61 22.39
N GLY A 262 8.74 -4.04 21.92
CA GLY A 262 8.05 -2.90 22.54
C GLY A 262 6.91 -3.26 23.49
N SER A 263 6.71 -4.55 23.81
CA SER A 263 5.71 -5.03 24.76
C SER A 263 6.27 -5.19 26.19
#